data_4068b4e628137ff3a289644c2fa19a0d
#
_entry.id   4068b4e628137ff3a289644c2fa19a0d
#
_cell.length_a   1.000
_cell.length_b   1.000
_cell.length_c   1.000
_cell.angle_alpha   90.00
_cell.angle_beta   90.00
_cell.angle_gamma   90.00
#
_symmetry.space_group_name_H-M   'P 1'
#
loop_
_entity.id
_entity.type
_entity.pdbx_description
1 polymer ?
#
loop_
_entity_poly.entity_id
_entity_poly.type
_entity_poly.pdbx_seq_one_letter_code
_entity_poly.pdbx_strand_id
1 'polypeptide(L)'
;MDRYYGNESGRKGATISDKTARLEYGLTQDEIYDAIDAGKLQYRPAAMHGNPWLRLLRREAEDLARTLHGDRDVREKQARAELARVNRELKQLRSQLAALE
;
A
#
# COMPACT_ATOMS: atom_id res chain seq x y z
N MET A 1 -0.31 5.85 -24.11
CA MET A 1 0.56 5.06 -23.24
C MET A 1 -0.27 4.29 -22.24
N ASP A 2 0.03 3.02 -22.10
CA ASP A 2 -0.70 2.16 -21.21
C ASP A 2 -0.39 2.50 -19.76
N ARG A 3 -1.42 2.71 -18.93
CA ARG A 3 -1.27 3.00 -17.51
C ARG A 3 -1.17 1.75 -16.66
N TYR A 4 -1.43 0.59 -17.26
CA TYR A 4 -1.34 -0.67 -16.56
C TYR A 4 0.11 -1.13 -16.51
N TYR A 5 0.50 -1.65 -15.37
CA TYR A 5 1.83 -2.22 -15.23
C TYR A 5 1.86 -3.63 -15.84
N GLY A 6 3.06 -4.06 -16.27
CA GLY A 6 3.26 -5.36 -16.86
C GLY A 6 3.68 -6.42 -15.86
N ASN A 7 4.81 -7.04 -16.10
CA ASN A 7 5.24 -8.24 -15.38
C ASN A 7 5.68 -8.02 -13.95
N GLU A 8 5.92 -6.78 -13.52
CA GLU A 8 6.31 -6.49 -12.13
C GLU A 8 5.29 -6.99 -11.13
N SER A 9 4.01 -7.01 -11.52
CA SER A 9 2.94 -7.43 -10.63
C SER A 9 3.03 -8.88 -10.18
N GLY A 10 3.83 -9.69 -10.89
CA GLY A 10 4.03 -11.09 -10.55
C GLY A 10 4.94 -11.33 -9.36
N ARG A 11 5.71 -10.32 -8.95
CA ARG A 11 6.61 -10.46 -7.81
C ARG A 11 5.86 -10.26 -6.50
N LYS A 12 6.16 -11.12 -5.53
CA LYS A 12 5.55 -11.02 -4.20
C LYS A 12 5.89 -9.67 -3.57
N GLY A 13 4.89 -8.96 -3.11
CA GLY A 13 5.06 -7.64 -2.50
C GLY A 13 5.28 -6.50 -3.47
N ALA A 14 5.29 -6.77 -4.77
CA ALA A 14 5.49 -5.74 -5.78
C ALA A 14 4.30 -4.81 -5.94
N THR A 15 3.11 -5.26 -5.57
CA THR A 15 1.89 -4.48 -5.69
C THR A 15 1.22 -4.27 -4.35
N ILE A 16 0.51 -3.17 -4.23
CA ILE A 16 -0.27 -2.82 -3.04
C ILE A 16 -1.59 -2.21 -3.49
N SER A 17 -2.58 -2.22 -2.60
CA SER A 17 -3.82 -1.52 -2.86
C SER A 17 -3.65 -0.02 -2.59
N ASP A 18 -4.55 0.78 -3.12
CA ASP A 18 -4.59 2.21 -2.81
C ASP A 18 -4.81 2.44 -1.31
N LYS A 19 -5.59 1.59 -0.65
CA LYS A 19 -5.76 1.65 0.81
C LYS A 19 -4.43 1.46 1.53
N THR A 20 -3.65 0.45 1.14
CA THR A 20 -2.34 0.19 1.73
C THR A 20 -1.39 1.35 1.47
N ALA A 21 -1.42 1.93 0.26
CA ALA A 21 -0.59 3.09 -0.07
C ALA A 21 -0.89 4.26 0.85
N ARG A 22 -2.17 4.50 1.15
CA ARG A 22 -2.56 5.56 2.08
C ARG A 22 -2.07 5.29 3.50
N LEU A 23 -2.18 4.04 3.95
CA LEU A 23 -1.80 3.67 5.32
C LEU A 23 -0.29 3.62 5.52
N GLU A 24 0.43 3.00 4.59
CA GLU A 24 1.87 2.79 4.76
C GLU A 24 2.71 4.00 4.37
N TYR A 25 2.28 4.72 3.34
CA TYR A 25 3.09 5.82 2.80
C TYR A 25 2.49 7.20 3.06
N GLY A 26 1.29 7.24 3.60
CA GLY A 26 0.66 8.52 3.94
C GLY A 26 0.13 9.30 2.74
N LEU A 27 -0.03 8.63 1.61
CA LEU A 27 -0.63 9.27 0.43
C LEU A 27 -2.12 9.50 0.68
N THR A 28 -2.66 10.57 0.12
CA THR A 28 -4.10 10.77 0.11
C THR A 28 -4.67 10.17 -1.18
N GLN A 29 -5.97 9.92 -1.17
CA GLN A 29 -6.64 9.39 -2.36
C GLN A 29 -6.51 10.36 -3.53
N ASP A 30 -6.61 11.67 -3.27
CA ASP A 30 -6.46 12.68 -4.30
C ASP A 30 -5.06 12.70 -4.89
N GLU A 31 -4.03 12.53 -4.05
CA GLU A 31 -2.65 12.45 -4.52
C GLU A 31 -2.44 11.24 -5.43
N ILE A 32 -3.07 10.12 -5.10
CA ILE A 32 -3.02 8.91 -5.92
C ILE A 32 -3.67 9.17 -7.29
N TYR A 33 -4.86 9.73 -7.29
CA TYR A 33 -5.57 10.03 -8.54
C TYR A 33 -4.82 11.03 -9.40
N ASP A 34 -4.29 12.08 -8.79
CA ASP A 34 -3.52 13.10 -9.52
C ASP A 34 -2.28 12.50 -10.15
N ALA A 35 -1.59 11.61 -9.45
CA ALA A 35 -0.39 10.95 -9.98
C ALA A 35 -0.73 10.01 -11.12
N ILE A 36 -1.86 9.32 -11.06
CA ILE A 36 -2.33 8.47 -12.15
C ILE A 36 -2.61 9.32 -13.38
N ASP A 37 -3.31 10.44 -13.20
CA ASP A 37 -3.64 11.35 -14.29
C ASP A 37 -2.39 11.96 -14.92
N ALA A 38 -1.37 12.22 -14.11
CA ALA A 38 -0.10 12.78 -14.58
C ALA A 38 0.82 11.73 -15.21
N GLY A 39 0.43 10.46 -15.19
CA GLY A 39 1.25 9.36 -15.73
C GLY A 39 2.41 8.94 -14.84
N LYS A 40 2.43 9.36 -13.59
CA LYS A 40 3.51 9.03 -12.65
C LYS A 40 3.24 7.74 -11.87
N LEU A 41 2.01 7.29 -11.85
CA LEU A 41 1.60 6.12 -11.10
C LEU A 41 0.76 5.22 -11.99
N GLN A 42 1.24 4.00 -12.19
CA GLN A 42 0.51 2.99 -12.95
C GLN A 42 -0.48 2.30 -12.02
N TYR A 43 -1.58 1.85 -12.58
CA TYR A 43 -2.62 1.21 -11.80
C TYR A 43 -3.24 0.06 -12.56
N ARG A 44 -3.91 -0.83 -11.83
CA ARG A 44 -4.78 -1.85 -12.38
C ARG A 44 -6.04 -1.88 -11.52
N PRO A 45 -7.22 -1.77 -12.15
CA PRO A 45 -8.46 -1.90 -11.38
C PRO A 45 -8.61 -3.33 -10.87
N ALA A 46 -9.15 -3.45 -9.67
CA ALA A 46 -9.44 -4.73 -9.03
C ALA A 46 -10.75 -4.60 -8.26
N ALA A 47 -11.34 -5.72 -7.91
CA ALA A 47 -12.56 -5.72 -7.12
C ALA A 47 -12.58 -6.98 -6.25
N MET A 48 -13.11 -6.83 -5.04
CA MET A 48 -13.32 -7.93 -4.13
C MET A 48 -14.72 -7.79 -3.56
N HIS A 49 -15.55 -8.81 -3.76
CA HIS A 49 -16.94 -8.81 -3.28
C HIS A 49 -17.74 -7.59 -3.76
N GLY A 50 -17.44 -7.13 -4.98
CA GLY A 50 -18.12 -5.98 -5.56
C GLY A 50 -17.57 -4.61 -5.16
N ASN A 51 -16.56 -4.58 -4.29
CA ASN A 51 -15.93 -3.32 -3.87
C ASN A 51 -14.71 -3.04 -4.74
N PRO A 52 -14.74 -1.99 -5.56
CA PRO A 52 -13.59 -1.67 -6.42
C PRO A 52 -12.44 -1.06 -5.63
N TRP A 53 -11.23 -1.38 -6.07
CA TRP A 53 -10.03 -0.77 -5.52
C TRP A 53 -8.95 -0.74 -6.60
N LEU A 54 -7.89 0.03 -6.35
CA LEU A 54 -6.80 0.17 -7.30
C LEU A 54 -5.60 -0.63 -6.82
N ARG A 55 -5.00 -1.40 -7.73
CA ARG A 55 -3.74 -2.08 -7.48
C ARG A 55 -2.63 -1.23 -8.06
N LEU A 56 -1.66 -0.89 -7.24
CA LEU A 56 -0.56 0.01 -7.58
C LEU A 56 0.76 -0.73 -7.45
N LEU A 57 1.79 -0.26 -8.15
CA LEU A 57 3.14 -0.75 -7.92
C LEU A 57 3.69 -0.11 -6.66
N ARG A 58 4.14 -0.92 -5.73
CA ARG A 58 4.70 -0.44 -4.46
C ARG A 58 5.85 0.55 -4.70
N ARG A 59 6.74 0.21 -5.61
CA ARG A 59 7.89 1.05 -5.96
C ARG A 59 7.47 2.47 -6.34
N GLU A 60 6.46 2.57 -7.19
CA GLU A 60 5.98 3.87 -7.67
C GLU A 60 5.26 4.65 -6.57
N ALA A 61 4.47 3.97 -5.76
CA ALA A 61 3.77 4.61 -4.65
C ALA A 61 4.77 5.15 -3.62
N GLU A 62 5.81 4.40 -3.33
CA GLU A 62 6.86 4.81 -2.41
C GLU A 62 7.62 6.02 -2.95
N ASP A 63 8.00 6.00 -4.23
CA ASP A 63 8.68 7.12 -4.86
C ASP A 63 7.82 8.38 -4.86
N LEU A 64 6.54 8.22 -5.14
CA LEU A 64 5.59 9.34 -5.11
C LEU A 64 5.51 9.95 -3.71
N ALA A 65 5.39 9.11 -2.70
CA ALA A 65 5.31 9.56 -1.32
C ALA A 65 6.57 10.31 -0.89
N ARG A 66 7.73 9.80 -1.27
CA ARG A 66 9.01 10.48 -0.98
C ARG A 66 9.09 11.84 -1.65
N THR A 67 8.61 11.94 -2.88
CA THR A 67 8.60 13.19 -3.62
C THR A 67 7.66 14.22 -2.99
N LEU A 68 6.47 13.79 -2.58
CA LEU A 68 5.45 14.69 -2.05
C LEU A 68 5.64 15.01 -0.56
N HIS A 69 6.09 14.04 0.24
CA HIS A 69 6.11 14.16 1.70
C HIS A 69 7.50 14.08 2.33
N GLY A 70 8.51 13.71 1.53
CA GLY A 70 9.86 13.56 2.03
C GLY A 70 10.15 12.17 2.58
N ASP A 71 11.41 11.79 2.51
CA ASP A 71 11.87 10.44 2.88
C ASP A 71 11.65 10.12 4.35
N ARG A 72 11.90 11.10 5.23
CA ARG A 72 11.74 10.93 6.67
C ARG A 72 10.30 10.64 7.04
N ASP A 73 9.36 11.38 6.46
CA ASP A 73 7.94 11.19 6.73
C ASP A 73 7.47 9.81 6.28
N VAL A 74 7.93 9.37 5.12
CA VAL A 74 7.61 8.05 4.59
C VAL A 74 8.12 6.96 5.54
N ARG A 75 9.35 7.09 6.01
CA ARG A 75 9.93 6.11 6.95
C ARG A 75 9.16 6.04 8.25
N GLU A 76 8.73 7.18 8.77
CA GLU A 76 7.95 7.23 10.00
C GLU A 76 6.60 6.53 9.82
N LYS A 77 5.93 6.77 8.70
CA LYS A 77 4.65 6.14 8.43
C LYS A 77 4.77 4.64 8.20
N GLN A 78 5.81 4.22 7.48
CA GLN A 78 6.10 2.80 7.30
C GLN A 78 6.36 2.11 8.64
N ALA A 79 7.12 2.74 9.52
CA ALA A 79 7.43 2.19 10.84
C ALA A 79 6.16 2.03 11.68
N ARG A 80 5.27 3.01 11.64
CA ARG A 80 3.99 2.94 12.36
C ARG A 80 3.09 1.83 11.83
N ALA A 81 3.02 1.70 10.51
CA ALA A 81 2.21 0.66 9.88
C ALA A 81 2.75 -0.73 10.23
N GLU A 82 4.06 -0.89 10.22
CA GLU A 82 4.71 -2.14 10.60
C GLU A 82 4.45 -2.49 12.05
N LEU A 83 4.57 -1.51 12.95
CA LEU A 83 4.31 -1.71 14.36
C LEU A 83 2.86 -2.13 14.61
N ALA A 84 1.92 -1.48 13.93
CA ALA A 84 0.50 -1.83 14.05
C ALA A 84 0.24 -3.26 13.60
N ARG A 85 0.88 -3.66 12.49
CA ARG A 85 0.75 -5.02 11.97
C ARG A 85 1.29 -6.05 12.95
N VAL A 86 2.48 -5.82 13.46
CA VAL A 86 3.11 -6.72 14.43
C VAL A 86 2.27 -6.84 15.69
N ASN A 87 1.73 -5.72 16.17
CA ASN A 87 0.88 -5.74 17.36
C ASN A 87 -0.40 -6.55 17.13
N ARG A 88 -0.99 -6.47 15.94
CA ARG A 88 -2.16 -7.29 15.61
C ARG A 88 -1.81 -8.77 15.57
N GLU A 89 -0.67 -9.12 15.01
CA GLU A 89 -0.21 -10.51 14.95
C GLU A 89 0.05 -11.07 16.35
N LEU A 90 0.68 -10.27 17.21
CA LEU A 90 0.91 -10.68 18.60
C LEU A 90 -0.41 -10.93 19.34
N LYS A 91 -1.38 -10.07 19.14
CA LYS A 91 -2.69 -10.22 19.77
C LYS A 91 -3.39 -11.50 19.31
N GLN A 92 -3.30 -11.80 18.01
CA GLN A 92 -3.86 -13.04 17.47
C GLN A 92 -3.17 -14.26 18.05
N LEU A 93 -1.85 -14.24 18.14
CA LEU A 93 -1.08 -15.35 18.69
C LEU A 93 -1.42 -15.60 20.17
N ARG A 94 -1.57 -14.52 20.95
CA ARG A 94 -1.97 -14.63 22.35
C ARG A 94 -3.36 -15.26 22.48
N SER A 95 -4.28 -14.86 21.60
CA SER A 95 -5.64 -15.41 21.60
C SER A 95 -5.62 -16.89 21.24
N GLN A 96 -4.83 -17.29 20.26
CA GLN A 96 -4.69 -18.69 19.86
C GLN A 96 -4.08 -19.53 20.97
N LEU A 97 -3.07 -19.00 21.63
CA LEU A 97 -2.41 -19.67 22.74
C LEU A 97 -3.37 -19.88 23.92
N ALA A 98 -4.14 -18.84 24.26
CA ALA A 98 -5.14 -18.93 25.30
C ALA A 98 -6.21 -20.00 25.00
N ALA A 99 -6.57 -20.14 23.73
CA ALA A 99 -7.56 -21.13 23.31
C ALA A 99 -7.07 -22.56 23.44
N LEU A 100 -5.75 -22.77 23.51
CA LEU A 100 -5.17 -24.10 23.68
C LEU A 100 -5.06 -24.53 25.14
N GLU A 101 -5.23 -23.61 26.05
CA GLU A 101 -5.23 -23.90 27.49
C GLU A 101 -6.63 -24.33 27.93
#